data_9dfb3b9a149bc5bb3d7841388cfaa917
#
_entry.id   9dfb3b9a149bc5bb3d7841388cfaa917
#
_cell.length_a   1.000
_cell.length_b   1.000
_cell.length_c   1.000
_cell.angle_alpha   90.00
_cell.angle_beta   90.00
_cell.angle_gamma   90.00
#
_symmetry.space_group_name_H-M   'P 1'
#
loop_
_entity.id
_entity.type
_entity.pdbx_description
1 polymer ?
#
loop_
_entity_poly.entity_id
_entity_poly.type
_entity_poly.pdbx_seq_one_letter_code
_entity_poly.pdbx_strand_id
1 'polypeptide(L)'
;MKKMIILQGPPACGKSTVAKNILEQYGADKAVIVCRDSIREACGEYWVPSRENYISDIEKGAVIAALEHDMIPIIDATNLNTKTIEKWKNIAAEYNVETQWVSVVVPYQEALKRDSNPDRKRPVGKKVLRNFYMKYYPHLIAPMVDNRQMIEFTPGKRKAIIVDIDGTIALRNNRSPFDYAKVGEDSVDHRMAHLLRNLISECEEYDVFFVTGREAVDNCREDTIKWLNDNIYSHTWESIMGPEYNWKLFMRDEGDHRSDEIVKKEIYENHIAPYWDVVCVFEDRNRVVKMWRDLGLLVAQVWDGDF
;
A
#
# COMPACT_ATOMS: atom_id res chain seq x y z
N MET A 1 19.68 -40.77 3.40
CA MET A 1 19.82 -39.90 2.20
C MET A 1 20.43 -38.60 2.66
N LYS A 2 21.49 -38.15 1.96
CA LYS A 2 22.10 -36.84 2.26
C LYS A 2 21.09 -35.73 1.93
N LYS A 3 20.99 -34.72 2.77
CA LYS A 3 20.08 -33.60 2.52
C LYS A 3 20.66 -32.26 2.98
N MET A 4 20.12 -31.20 2.41
CA MET A 4 20.45 -29.82 2.75
C MET A 4 19.14 -29.09 3.12
N ILE A 5 19.14 -28.36 4.24
CA ILE A 5 17.97 -27.63 4.73
C ILE A 5 18.19 -26.14 4.52
N ILE A 6 17.29 -25.48 3.80
CA ILE A 6 17.41 -24.07 3.44
C ILE A 6 16.24 -23.31 4.04
N LEU A 7 16.54 -22.42 4.98
CA LEU A 7 15.53 -21.54 5.54
C LEU A 7 15.31 -20.35 4.62
N GLN A 8 14.04 -20.00 4.39
CA GLN A 8 13.65 -18.83 3.61
C GLN A 8 12.78 -17.89 4.43
N GLY A 9 12.96 -16.60 4.27
CA GLY A 9 12.09 -15.61 4.90
C GLY A 9 12.75 -14.25 5.13
N PRO A 10 11.95 -13.23 5.40
CA PRO A 10 12.45 -11.87 5.63
C PRO A 10 13.24 -11.79 6.95
N PRO A 11 13.94 -10.68 7.21
CA PRO A 11 14.53 -10.43 8.53
C PRO A 11 13.46 -10.46 9.64
N ALA A 12 13.86 -10.74 10.86
CA ALA A 12 13.02 -10.77 12.07
C ALA A 12 11.88 -11.80 12.10
N CYS A 13 11.79 -12.73 11.14
CA CYS A 13 10.74 -13.75 11.12
C CYS A 13 10.98 -14.97 12.00
N GLY A 14 12.19 -15.15 12.60
CA GLY A 14 12.51 -16.25 13.51
C GLY A 14 13.29 -17.40 12.90
N LYS A 15 13.90 -17.23 11.72
CA LYS A 15 14.71 -18.27 11.06
C LYS A 15 15.78 -18.91 11.97
N SER A 16 16.52 -18.09 12.69
CA SER A 16 17.60 -18.60 13.56
C SER A 16 17.06 -19.46 14.73
N THR A 17 15.85 -19.18 15.20
CA THR A 17 15.17 -20.04 16.18
C THR A 17 14.79 -21.38 15.55
N VAL A 18 14.25 -21.34 14.34
CA VAL A 18 13.89 -22.56 13.59
C VAL A 18 15.16 -23.37 13.27
N ALA A 19 16.27 -22.70 12.88
CA ALA A 19 17.54 -23.38 12.62
C ALA A 19 18.04 -24.13 13.87
N LYS A 20 17.96 -23.53 15.05
CA LYS A 20 18.36 -24.17 16.33
C LYS A 20 17.48 -25.37 16.65
N ASN A 21 16.15 -25.23 16.50
CA ASN A 21 15.24 -26.35 16.76
C ASN A 21 15.51 -27.52 15.80
N ILE A 22 15.80 -27.25 14.53
CA ILE A 22 16.18 -28.28 13.57
C ILE A 22 17.51 -28.93 13.95
N LEU A 23 18.52 -28.14 14.35
CA LEU A 23 19.79 -28.67 14.83
C LEU A 23 19.62 -29.62 16.04
N GLU A 24 18.79 -29.23 16.99
CA GLU A 24 18.46 -30.05 18.17
C GLU A 24 17.80 -31.37 17.79
N GLN A 25 16.91 -31.37 16.78
CA GLN A 25 16.25 -32.59 16.30
C GLN A 25 17.19 -33.59 15.64
N TYR A 26 18.21 -33.09 14.90
CA TYR A 26 19.17 -33.97 14.20
C TYR A 26 20.37 -34.35 15.06
N GLY A 27 20.71 -33.53 16.05
CA GLY A 27 21.93 -33.61 16.83
C GLY A 27 23.13 -32.90 16.18
N ALA A 28 23.98 -32.30 17.02
CA ALA A 28 25.12 -31.54 16.56
C ALA A 28 26.23 -32.40 15.88
N ASP A 29 26.15 -33.71 16.05
CA ASP A 29 27.01 -34.68 15.38
C ASP A 29 26.57 -34.95 13.91
N LYS A 30 25.34 -34.61 13.53
CA LYS A 30 24.79 -34.89 12.21
C LYS A 30 24.41 -33.64 11.42
N ALA A 31 24.23 -32.49 12.06
CA ALA A 31 23.83 -31.28 11.40
C ALA A 31 24.66 -30.07 11.86
N VAL A 32 24.74 -29.06 11.02
CA VAL A 32 25.47 -27.81 11.32
C VAL A 32 24.70 -26.61 10.75
N ILE A 33 24.60 -25.52 11.53
CA ILE A 33 24.03 -24.27 11.08
C ILE A 33 25.09 -23.46 10.33
N VAL A 34 24.81 -23.12 9.07
CA VAL A 34 25.59 -22.18 8.28
C VAL A 34 24.84 -20.86 8.21
N CYS A 35 25.32 -19.87 8.98
CA CYS A 35 24.67 -18.57 9.12
C CYS A 35 25.58 -17.46 8.58
N ARG A 36 25.11 -16.77 7.54
CA ARG A 36 25.85 -15.66 6.90
C ARG A 36 26.17 -14.53 7.89
N ASP A 37 25.25 -14.24 8.80
CA ASP A 37 25.43 -13.18 9.79
C ASP A 37 26.54 -13.53 10.79
N SER A 38 26.63 -14.79 11.19
CA SER A 38 27.73 -15.27 12.04
C SER A 38 29.10 -15.23 11.33
N ILE A 39 29.11 -15.51 10.02
CA ILE A 39 30.36 -15.38 9.22
C ILE A 39 30.78 -13.91 9.15
N ARG A 40 29.85 -12.96 8.93
CA ARG A 40 30.21 -11.53 8.97
C ARG A 40 30.77 -11.10 10.31
N GLU A 41 30.21 -11.56 11.42
CA GLU A 41 30.69 -11.28 12.77
C GLU A 41 32.11 -11.81 12.99
N ALA A 42 32.36 -13.03 12.58
CA ALA A 42 33.69 -13.63 12.69
C ALA A 42 34.76 -12.89 11.86
N CYS A 43 34.36 -12.16 10.84
CA CYS A 43 35.25 -11.33 10.01
C CYS A 43 35.48 -9.91 10.56
N GLY A 44 35.07 -9.60 11.80
CA GLY A 44 35.21 -8.28 12.43
C GLY A 44 34.02 -7.35 12.19
N GLU A 45 34.21 -6.25 11.45
CA GLU A 45 33.09 -5.33 11.16
C GLU A 45 31.97 -6.03 10.40
N TYR A 46 30.72 -5.90 10.92
CA TYR A 46 29.59 -6.67 10.45
C TYR A 46 29.19 -6.38 8.98
N TRP A 47 29.18 -5.11 8.57
CA TRP A 47 28.71 -4.74 7.22
C TRP A 47 29.81 -3.98 6.45
N VAL A 48 30.45 -4.69 5.53
CA VAL A 48 31.44 -4.13 4.60
C VAL A 48 31.03 -4.57 3.18
N PRO A 49 30.40 -3.69 2.37
CA PRO A 49 29.85 -4.05 1.04
C PRO A 49 30.87 -4.74 0.11
N SER A 50 32.13 -4.29 0.10
CA SER A 50 33.19 -4.88 -0.73
C SER A 50 33.55 -6.31 -0.32
N ARG A 51 33.19 -6.73 0.87
CA ARG A 51 33.51 -8.06 1.44
C ARG A 51 32.41 -9.10 1.20
N GLU A 52 31.25 -8.71 0.68
CA GLU A 52 30.10 -9.61 0.56
C GLU A 52 30.34 -10.82 -0.37
N ASN A 53 31.17 -10.69 -1.40
CA ASN A 53 31.55 -11.82 -2.23
C ASN A 53 32.36 -12.84 -1.42
N TYR A 54 33.35 -12.39 -0.65
CA TYR A 54 34.14 -13.23 0.24
C TYR A 54 33.26 -13.93 1.30
N ILE A 55 32.33 -13.23 1.91
CA ILE A 55 31.37 -13.81 2.85
C ILE A 55 30.50 -14.90 2.15
N SER A 56 30.11 -14.66 0.91
CA SER A 56 29.35 -15.63 0.12
C SER A 56 30.15 -16.89 -0.20
N ASP A 57 31.46 -16.74 -0.43
CA ASP A 57 32.36 -17.88 -0.73
C ASP A 57 32.62 -18.71 0.53
N ILE A 58 32.79 -18.08 1.69
CA ILE A 58 32.88 -18.79 2.99
C ILE A 58 31.60 -19.55 3.27
N GLU A 59 30.41 -18.91 3.08
CA GLU A 59 29.15 -19.56 3.28
C GLU A 59 29.01 -20.80 2.37
N LYS A 60 29.36 -20.67 1.08
CA LYS A 60 29.37 -21.77 0.12
C LYS A 60 30.32 -22.88 0.56
N GLY A 61 31.55 -22.53 0.93
CA GLY A 61 32.56 -23.49 1.39
C GLY A 61 32.13 -24.26 2.65
N ALA A 62 31.50 -23.58 3.61
CA ALA A 62 30.97 -24.22 4.80
C ALA A 62 29.84 -25.24 4.50
N VAL A 63 28.99 -24.92 3.56
CA VAL A 63 27.92 -25.86 3.09
C VAL A 63 28.54 -27.06 2.42
N ILE A 64 29.51 -26.86 1.52
CA ILE A 64 30.22 -27.93 0.82
C ILE A 64 30.94 -28.85 1.79
N ALA A 65 31.73 -28.26 2.71
CA ALA A 65 32.46 -29.02 3.74
C ALA A 65 31.49 -29.89 4.58
N ALA A 66 30.35 -29.35 4.97
CA ALA A 66 29.34 -30.13 5.68
C ALA A 66 28.86 -31.36 4.87
N LEU A 67 28.57 -31.17 3.56
CA LEU A 67 28.13 -32.26 2.70
C LEU A 67 29.24 -33.33 2.48
N GLU A 68 30.51 -32.91 2.39
CA GLU A 68 31.65 -33.81 2.22
C GLU A 68 31.88 -34.65 3.47
N HIS A 69 31.56 -34.10 4.65
CA HIS A 69 31.66 -34.81 5.94
C HIS A 69 30.37 -35.50 6.38
N ASP A 70 29.42 -35.76 5.46
CA ASP A 70 28.13 -36.44 5.72
C ASP A 70 27.25 -35.72 6.75
N MET A 71 27.45 -34.43 6.94
CA MET A 71 26.59 -33.59 7.79
C MET A 71 25.48 -32.94 7.00
N ILE A 72 24.41 -32.57 7.71
CA ILE A 72 23.25 -31.84 7.14
C ILE A 72 23.48 -30.33 7.34
N PRO A 73 23.81 -29.56 6.30
CA PRO A 73 23.89 -28.11 6.44
C PRO A 73 22.47 -27.50 6.56
N ILE A 74 22.28 -26.65 7.60
CA ILE A 74 21.10 -25.85 7.83
C ILE A 74 21.46 -24.40 7.48
N ILE A 75 20.98 -23.91 6.35
CA ILE A 75 21.36 -22.59 5.81
C ILE A 75 20.44 -21.51 6.36
N ASP A 76 20.93 -20.75 7.34
CA ASP A 76 20.21 -19.66 7.99
C ASP A 76 20.56 -18.31 7.34
N ALA A 77 19.84 -17.99 6.27
CA ALA A 77 19.89 -16.71 5.59
C ALA A 77 18.50 -16.35 5.03
N THR A 78 18.35 -15.19 4.39
CA THR A 78 17.05 -14.80 3.79
C THR A 78 16.64 -15.70 2.64
N ASN A 79 17.59 -16.13 1.80
CA ASN A 79 17.46 -17.08 0.68
C ASN A 79 16.24 -16.80 -0.25
N LEU A 80 15.94 -15.50 -0.50
CA LEU A 80 14.75 -15.07 -1.23
C LEU A 80 15.02 -14.67 -2.68
N ASN A 81 16.24 -14.28 -3.02
CA ASN A 81 16.56 -13.89 -4.38
C ASN A 81 16.87 -15.09 -5.28
N THR A 82 16.53 -14.99 -6.54
CA THR A 82 16.66 -16.05 -7.55
C THR A 82 18.11 -16.59 -7.64
N LYS A 83 19.12 -15.72 -7.64
CA LYS A 83 20.53 -16.12 -7.72
C LYS A 83 20.93 -17.01 -6.54
N THR A 84 20.49 -16.69 -5.32
CA THR A 84 20.78 -17.51 -4.14
C THR A 84 20.03 -18.85 -4.19
N ILE A 85 18.80 -18.87 -4.67
CA ILE A 85 18.03 -20.09 -4.82
C ILE A 85 18.72 -21.02 -5.84
N GLU A 86 19.12 -20.49 -6.98
CA GLU A 86 19.85 -21.24 -8.01
C GLU A 86 21.21 -21.76 -7.50
N LYS A 87 21.96 -20.94 -6.76
CA LYS A 87 23.20 -21.36 -6.12
C LYS A 87 23.01 -22.64 -5.29
N TRP A 88 22.01 -22.66 -4.43
CA TRP A 88 21.77 -23.83 -3.58
C TRP A 88 21.25 -25.02 -4.36
N LYS A 89 20.42 -24.82 -5.36
CA LYS A 89 19.95 -25.90 -6.26
C LYS A 89 21.12 -26.54 -7.03
N ASN A 90 22.06 -25.75 -7.52
CA ASN A 90 23.23 -26.23 -8.26
C ASN A 90 24.15 -27.05 -7.35
N ILE A 91 24.42 -26.59 -6.12
CA ILE A 91 25.21 -27.35 -5.16
C ILE A 91 24.49 -28.68 -4.81
N ALA A 92 23.19 -28.65 -4.59
CA ALA A 92 22.44 -29.86 -4.30
C ALA A 92 22.51 -30.88 -5.44
N ALA A 93 22.44 -30.43 -6.69
CA ALA A 93 22.58 -31.28 -7.87
C ALA A 93 24.00 -31.84 -7.99
N GLU A 94 25.03 -31.01 -7.78
CA GLU A 94 26.45 -31.41 -7.84
C GLU A 94 26.79 -32.52 -6.82
N TYR A 95 26.26 -32.39 -5.60
CA TYR A 95 26.51 -33.34 -4.51
C TYR A 95 25.44 -34.44 -4.41
N ASN A 96 24.48 -34.49 -5.32
CA ASN A 96 23.35 -35.43 -5.36
C ASN A 96 22.62 -35.53 -3.99
N VAL A 97 22.25 -34.39 -3.43
CA VAL A 97 21.58 -34.29 -2.14
C VAL A 97 20.15 -33.75 -2.30
N GLU A 98 19.25 -34.18 -1.46
CA GLU A 98 17.88 -33.66 -1.40
C GLU A 98 17.87 -32.25 -0.77
N THR A 99 17.09 -31.32 -1.33
CA THR A 99 16.88 -29.99 -0.73
C THR A 99 15.55 -29.93 0.00
N GLN A 100 15.58 -29.55 1.27
CA GLN A 100 14.39 -29.22 2.04
C GLN A 100 14.31 -27.71 2.26
N TRP A 101 13.31 -27.08 1.63
CA TRP A 101 13.06 -25.64 1.78
C TRP A 101 12.06 -25.41 2.91
N VAL A 102 12.43 -24.58 3.88
CA VAL A 102 11.60 -24.25 5.03
C VAL A 102 11.29 -22.76 5.02
N SER A 103 10.05 -22.42 4.69
CA SER A 103 9.59 -21.04 4.73
C SER A 103 9.25 -20.61 6.16
N VAL A 104 9.90 -19.55 6.62
CA VAL A 104 9.70 -18.97 7.95
C VAL A 104 9.25 -17.53 7.75
N VAL A 105 7.97 -17.30 7.88
CA VAL A 105 7.35 -16.00 7.60
C VAL A 105 6.34 -15.68 8.70
N VAL A 106 6.26 -14.42 9.08
CA VAL A 106 5.24 -13.87 9.98
C VAL A 106 4.63 -12.63 9.34
N PRO A 107 3.45 -12.16 9.75
CA PRO A 107 2.91 -10.90 9.28
C PRO A 107 3.90 -9.73 9.49
N TYR A 108 3.88 -8.75 8.58
CA TYR A 108 4.81 -7.61 8.61
C TYR A 108 4.85 -6.89 9.97
N GLN A 109 3.68 -6.69 10.59
CA GLN A 109 3.58 -6.01 11.89
C GLN A 109 4.30 -6.79 13.00
N GLU A 110 4.18 -8.12 12.99
CA GLU A 110 4.89 -8.97 13.93
C GLU A 110 6.41 -8.93 13.70
N ALA A 111 6.85 -9.00 12.44
CA ALA A 111 8.26 -8.84 12.10
C ALA A 111 8.80 -7.47 12.51
N LEU A 112 8.02 -6.40 12.31
CA LEU A 112 8.38 -5.05 12.73
C LEU A 112 8.52 -4.94 14.26
N LYS A 113 7.57 -5.51 15.01
CA LYS A 113 7.61 -5.57 16.47
C LYS A 113 8.87 -6.30 16.96
N ARG A 114 9.21 -7.45 16.35
CA ARG A 114 10.41 -8.21 16.67
C ARG A 114 11.69 -7.46 16.30
N ASP A 115 11.70 -6.76 15.17
CA ASP A 115 12.84 -5.96 14.72
C ASP A 115 13.12 -4.76 15.62
N SER A 116 12.05 -4.16 16.17
CA SER A 116 12.12 -2.99 17.07
C SER A 116 12.36 -3.37 18.54
N ASN A 117 12.51 -4.66 18.86
CA ASN A 117 12.79 -5.08 20.24
C ASN A 117 14.16 -4.56 20.67
N PRO A 118 14.27 -3.83 21.81
CA PRO A 118 15.55 -3.31 22.32
C PRO A 118 16.64 -4.38 22.52
N ASP A 119 16.26 -5.63 22.82
CA ASP A 119 17.18 -6.73 23.03
C ASP A 119 17.72 -7.33 21.72
N ARG A 120 17.18 -6.88 20.59
CA ARG A 120 17.64 -7.35 19.28
C ARG A 120 18.98 -6.73 18.93
N LYS A 121 20.01 -7.57 18.88
CA LYS A 121 21.40 -7.12 18.60
C LYS A 121 21.54 -6.40 17.25
N ARG A 122 20.68 -6.72 16.25
CA ARG A 122 20.81 -6.20 14.87
C ARG A 122 19.44 -5.93 14.25
N PRO A 123 18.81 -4.82 14.60
CA PRO A 123 17.62 -4.39 13.89
C PRO A 123 18.00 -3.95 12.48
N VAL A 124 17.22 -4.35 11.49
CA VAL A 124 17.42 -3.92 10.09
C VAL A 124 16.70 -2.61 9.79
N GLY A 125 15.73 -2.25 10.62
CA GLY A 125 14.94 -1.04 10.52
C GLY A 125 13.71 -1.15 9.61
N LYS A 126 12.72 -0.33 9.93
CA LYS A 126 11.40 -0.34 9.28
C LYS A 126 11.45 -0.26 7.75
N LYS A 127 12.32 0.61 7.20
CA LYS A 127 12.43 0.82 5.75
C LYS A 127 12.94 -0.45 5.03
N VAL A 128 13.99 -1.06 5.54
CA VAL A 128 14.58 -2.27 4.96
C VAL A 128 13.60 -3.44 5.08
N LEU A 129 13.00 -3.61 6.25
CA LEU A 129 12.02 -4.67 6.48
C LEU A 129 10.82 -4.53 5.55
N ARG A 130 10.27 -3.32 5.40
CA ARG A 130 9.16 -3.05 4.47
C ARG A 130 9.51 -3.40 3.03
N ASN A 131 10.70 -3.04 2.57
CA ASN A 131 11.15 -3.35 1.21
C ASN A 131 11.22 -4.87 0.97
N PHE A 132 11.66 -5.67 1.96
CA PHE A 132 11.62 -7.12 1.87
C PHE A 132 10.19 -7.66 1.72
N TYR A 133 9.27 -7.17 2.54
CA TYR A 133 7.87 -7.60 2.48
C TYR A 133 7.20 -7.16 1.18
N MET A 134 7.36 -5.91 0.75
CA MET A 134 6.80 -5.43 -0.52
C MET A 134 7.28 -6.26 -1.71
N LYS A 135 8.55 -6.67 -1.70
CA LYS A 135 9.13 -7.43 -2.82
C LYS A 135 8.73 -8.91 -2.83
N TYR A 136 8.68 -9.57 -1.68
CA TYR A 136 8.56 -11.02 -1.60
C TYR A 136 7.26 -11.51 -0.97
N TYR A 137 6.60 -10.71 -0.14
CA TYR A 137 5.41 -11.07 0.62
C TYR A 137 4.40 -9.91 0.72
N PRO A 138 4.00 -9.29 -0.40
CA PRO A 138 3.11 -8.12 -0.36
C PRO A 138 1.77 -8.41 0.32
N HIS A 139 1.27 -9.63 0.20
CA HIS A 139 0.04 -10.08 0.85
C HIS A 139 0.10 -10.18 2.37
N LEU A 140 1.30 -10.17 2.97
CA LEU A 140 1.52 -10.22 4.42
C LEU A 140 1.81 -8.83 5.02
N ILE A 141 1.91 -7.82 4.19
CA ILE A 141 1.75 -6.46 4.67
C ILE A 141 0.25 -6.33 4.90
N ALA A 142 -0.17 -6.56 6.15
CA ALA A 142 -1.57 -6.32 6.47
C ALA A 142 -1.99 -4.97 5.90
N PRO A 143 -3.17 -4.84 5.30
CA PRO A 143 -3.80 -3.55 5.17
C PRO A 143 -3.64 -2.91 6.54
N MET A 144 -3.20 -1.65 6.60
CA MET A 144 -2.90 -0.99 7.86
C MET A 144 -4.02 -1.35 8.83
N VAL A 145 -3.65 -2.10 9.88
CA VAL A 145 -4.60 -2.45 10.92
C VAL A 145 -5.24 -1.16 11.33
N ASP A 146 -6.51 -1.18 11.35
CA ASP A 146 -7.41 -0.10 11.59
C ASP A 146 -7.07 0.71 12.84
N ASN A 147 -6.07 1.57 12.74
CA ASN A 147 -5.99 2.78 13.54
C ASN A 147 -6.82 3.90 12.89
N ARG A 148 -7.74 3.53 11.97
CA ARG A 148 -8.67 4.50 11.42
C ARG A 148 -9.55 4.99 12.56
N GLN A 149 -9.30 6.20 13.01
CA GLN A 149 -10.29 6.96 13.76
C GLN A 149 -11.36 7.36 12.74
N MET A 150 -12.31 6.45 12.50
CA MET A 150 -13.48 6.78 11.70
C MET A 150 -14.33 7.74 12.51
N ILE A 151 -14.80 8.80 11.86
CA ILE A 151 -15.80 9.69 12.44
C ILE A 151 -17.09 8.89 12.61
N GLU A 152 -17.63 8.86 13.84
CA GLU A 152 -18.93 8.26 14.10
C GLU A 152 -20.05 9.17 13.58
N PHE A 153 -21.09 8.57 13.03
CA PHE A 153 -22.25 9.33 12.55
C PHE A 153 -23.04 9.91 13.72
N THR A 154 -23.41 11.17 13.57
CA THR A 154 -24.20 11.89 14.57
C THR A 154 -25.69 11.54 14.38
N PRO A 155 -26.38 11.01 15.40
CA PRO A 155 -27.81 10.69 15.28
C PRO A 155 -28.63 11.91 14.81
N GLY A 156 -29.43 11.72 13.76
CA GLY A 156 -30.30 12.77 13.19
C GLY A 156 -29.62 13.75 12.25
N LYS A 157 -28.30 13.67 12.05
CA LYS A 157 -27.58 14.47 11.08
C LYS A 157 -27.75 13.89 9.67
N ARG A 158 -27.93 14.76 8.67
CA ARG A 158 -28.03 14.33 7.26
C ARG A 158 -26.71 13.70 6.82
N LYS A 159 -26.79 12.79 5.87
CA LYS A 159 -25.63 12.10 5.30
C LYS A 159 -25.28 12.70 3.94
N ALA A 160 -24.00 12.66 3.60
CA ALA A 160 -23.50 13.16 2.34
C ALA A 160 -22.42 12.27 1.73
N ILE A 161 -22.26 12.39 0.41
CA ILE A 161 -21.14 11.84 -0.35
C ILE A 161 -20.37 13.03 -0.94
N ILE A 162 -19.05 13.00 -0.80
CA ILE A 162 -18.17 13.96 -1.46
C ILE A 162 -17.58 13.31 -2.71
N VAL A 163 -17.57 14.04 -3.82
CA VAL A 163 -17.05 13.57 -5.10
C VAL A 163 -16.12 14.62 -5.69
N ASP A 164 -14.88 14.25 -5.93
CA ASP A 164 -13.97 15.06 -6.75
C ASP A 164 -14.37 14.97 -8.23
N ILE A 165 -13.94 15.93 -9.04
CA ILE A 165 -14.32 16.01 -10.46
C ILE A 165 -13.16 15.53 -11.36
N ASP A 166 -12.04 16.23 -11.36
CA ASP A 166 -10.95 16.02 -12.31
C ASP A 166 -10.10 14.79 -11.99
N GLY A 167 -10.15 13.76 -12.85
CA GLY A 167 -9.50 12.47 -12.61
C GLY A 167 -10.40 11.48 -11.86
N THR A 168 -11.51 11.94 -11.30
CA THR A 168 -12.48 11.11 -10.57
C THR A 168 -13.69 10.77 -11.43
N ILE A 169 -14.47 11.77 -11.90
CA ILE A 169 -15.63 11.58 -12.78
C ILE A 169 -15.45 12.23 -14.15
N ALA A 170 -14.57 13.23 -14.26
CA ALA A 170 -14.23 13.91 -15.49
C ALA A 170 -12.81 13.58 -15.93
N LEU A 171 -12.65 13.13 -17.17
CA LEU A 171 -11.38 12.82 -17.79
C LEU A 171 -10.97 13.99 -18.70
N ARG A 172 -9.85 14.62 -18.39
CA ARG A 172 -9.33 15.77 -19.14
C ARG A 172 -8.82 15.33 -20.51
N ASN A 173 -9.48 15.76 -21.58
CA ASN A 173 -9.12 15.46 -22.96
C ASN A 173 -7.93 16.31 -23.43
N ASN A 174 -6.71 16.02 -23.01
CA ASN A 174 -5.47 16.74 -23.36
C ASN A 174 -5.45 18.24 -23.01
N ARG A 175 -6.43 18.80 -22.30
CA ARG A 175 -6.35 20.15 -21.78
C ARG A 175 -5.38 20.27 -20.61
N SER A 176 -4.75 21.41 -20.46
CA SER A 176 -4.00 21.75 -19.24
C SER A 176 -4.95 21.69 -18.01
N PRO A 177 -4.48 21.25 -16.84
CA PRO A 177 -5.24 21.34 -15.59
C PRO A 177 -5.77 22.73 -15.27
N PHE A 178 -5.11 23.76 -15.77
CA PHE A 178 -5.41 25.19 -15.55
C PHE A 178 -6.16 25.85 -16.73
N ASP A 179 -6.50 25.08 -17.77
CA ASP A 179 -7.33 25.58 -18.88
C ASP A 179 -8.81 25.40 -18.53
N TYR A 180 -9.31 26.31 -17.72
CA TYR A 180 -10.69 26.27 -17.20
C TYR A 180 -11.74 26.61 -18.25
N ALA A 181 -11.35 27.26 -19.36
CA ALA A 181 -12.27 27.58 -20.45
C ALA A 181 -12.81 26.34 -21.21
N LYS A 182 -12.19 25.17 -21.02
CA LYS A 182 -12.54 23.92 -21.72
C LYS A 182 -13.06 22.82 -20.81
N VAL A 183 -13.46 23.14 -19.58
CA VAL A 183 -13.97 22.12 -18.64
C VAL A 183 -15.24 21.43 -19.12
N GLY A 184 -16.04 22.13 -19.94
CA GLY A 184 -17.25 21.57 -20.57
C GLY A 184 -16.98 20.51 -21.64
N GLU A 185 -15.74 20.40 -22.13
CA GLU A 185 -15.31 19.43 -23.16
C GLU A 185 -14.74 18.14 -22.55
N ASP A 186 -14.62 18.06 -21.24
CA ASP A 186 -14.07 16.87 -20.56
C ASP A 186 -14.96 15.65 -20.82
N SER A 187 -14.34 14.48 -21.05
CA SER A 187 -15.07 13.21 -21.17
C SER A 187 -15.50 12.74 -19.79
N VAL A 188 -16.65 12.06 -19.75
CA VAL A 188 -17.13 11.44 -18.50
C VAL A 188 -16.46 10.06 -18.32
N ASP A 189 -16.02 9.74 -17.11
CA ASP A 189 -15.76 8.35 -16.74
C ASP A 189 -17.09 7.63 -16.52
N HIS A 190 -17.51 6.86 -17.54
CA HIS A 190 -18.80 6.16 -17.55
C HIS A 190 -18.94 5.13 -16.41
N ARG A 191 -17.83 4.56 -15.92
CA ARG A 191 -17.83 3.58 -14.81
C ARG A 191 -18.14 4.29 -13.51
N MET A 192 -17.43 5.39 -13.27
CA MET A 192 -17.61 6.20 -12.07
C MET A 192 -19.00 6.88 -12.07
N ALA A 193 -19.43 7.43 -13.22
CA ALA A 193 -20.76 8.00 -13.37
C ALA A 193 -21.87 6.97 -13.12
N HIS A 194 -21.70 5.73 -13.62
CA HIS A 194 -22.65 4.64 -13.37
C HIS A 194 -22.71 4.27 -11.88
N LEU A 195 -21.56 4.13 -11.23
CA LEU A 195 -21.48 3.85 -9.80
C LEU A 195 -22.17 4.95 -8.98
N LEU A 196 -21.86 6.21 -9.27
CA LEU A 196 -22.41 7.35 -8.57
C LEU A 196 -23.94 7.46 -8.74
N ARG A 197 -24.45 7.26 -9.96
CA ARG A 197 -25.90 7.26 -10.23
C ARG A 197 -26.61 6.18 -9.42
N ASN A 198 -26.06 4.96 -9.35
CA ASN A 198 -26.65 3.89 -8.56
C ASN A 198 -26.67 4.22 -7.07
N LEU A 199 -25.58 4.80 -6.54
CA LEU A 199 -25.53 5.23 -5.14
C LEU A 199 -26.56 6.33 -4.84
N ILE A 200 -26.75 7.27 -5.75
CA ILE A 200 -27.75 8.34 -5.60
C ILE A 200 -29.17 7.77 -5.68
N SER A 201 -29.43 6.85 -6.61
CA SER A 201 -30.79 6.30 -6.81
C SER A 201 -31.26 5.39 -5.68
N GLU A 202 -30.35 4.65 -5.06
CA GLU A 202 -30.68 3.72 -3.97
C GLU A 202 -30.81 4.43 -2.61
N CYS A 203 -30.29 5.65 -2.49
CA CYS A 203 -30.18 6.36 -1.23
C CYS A 203 -30.74 7.78 -1.31
N GLU A 204 -32.07 7.93 -1.27
CA GLU A 204 -32.75 9.24 -1.20
C GLU A 204 -32.32 10.11 -0.01
N GLU A 205 -31.60 9.52 0.96
CA GLU A 205 -31.12 10.16 2.19
C GLU A 205 -29.78 10.89 2.04
N TYR A 206 -29.08 10.78 0.88
CA TYR A 206 -27.74 11.32 0.73
C TYR A 206 -27.71 12.59 -0.13
N ASP A 207 -27.12 13.65 0.42
CA ASP A 207 -26.72 14.81 -0.38
C ASP A 207 -25.39 14.52 -1.10
N VAL A 208 -25.21 15.07 -2.30
CA VAL A 208 -23.96 14.91 -3.06
C VAL A 208 -23.24 16.25 -3.15
N PHE A 209 -22.00 16.27 -2.73
CA PHE A 209 -21.14 17.45 -2.80
C PHE A 209 -19.99 17.22 -3.75
N PHE A 210 -20.00 17.94 -4.87
CA PHE A 210 -18.85 18.02 -5.76
C PHE A 210 -17.88 19.03 -5.18
N VAL A 211 -16.66 18.58 -4.86
CA VAL A 211 -15.62 19.40 -4.26
C VAL A 211 -14.38 19.33 -5.13
N THR A 212 -14.10 20.38 -5.89
CA THR A 212 -13.05 20.39 -6.91
C THR A 212 -12.02 21.47 -6.69
N GLY A 213 -10.78 21.21 -7.16
CA GLY A 213 -9.71 22.20 -7.23
C GLY A 213 -9.83 23.20 -8.38
N ARG A 214 -10.86 23.09 -9.24
CA ARG A 214 -11.11 24.09 -10.29
C ARG A 214 -11.37 25.45 -9.68
N GLU A 215 -10.79 26.48 -10.27
CA GLU A 215 -10.98 27.87 -9.85
C GLU A 215 -12.31 28.42 -10.40
N ALA A 216 -13.01 29.19 -9.58
CA ALA A 216 -14.27 29.82 -9.96
C ALA A 216 -14.03 31.11 -10.79
N VAL A 217 -13.30 30.97 -11.90
CA VAL A 217 -12.96 32.05 -12.83
C VAL A 217 -13.83 31.99 -14.07
N ASP A 218 -14.10 33.13 -14.70
CA ASP A 218 -14.90 33.25 -15.91
C ASP A 218 -16.19 32.41 -15.85
N ASN A 219 -16.45 31.59 -16.88
CA ASN A 219 -17.60 30.69 -16.95
C ASN A 219 -17.31 29.28 -16.40
N CYS A 220 -16.18 29.06 -15.76
CA CYS A 220 -15.78 27.71 -15.31
C CYS A 220 -16.83 27.05 -14.38
N ARG A 221 -17.43 27.86 -13.50
CA ARG A 221 -18.47 27.37 -12.59
C ARG A 221 -19.73 26.94 -13.36
N GLU A 222 -20.21 27.78 -14.27
CA GLU A 222 -21.40 27.54 -15.09
C GLU A 222 -21.19 26.33 -16.01
N ASP A 223 -20.02 26.25 -16.66
CA ASP A 223 -19.67 25.14 -17.55
C ASP A 223 -19.51 23.83 -16.76
N THR A 224 -18.96 23.87 -15.55
CA THR A 224 -18.89 22.71 -14.67
C THR A 224 -20.29 22.24 -14.23
N ILE A 225 -21.18 23.15 -13.83
CA ILE A 225 -22.57 22.85 -13.49
C ILE A 225 -23.29 22.25 -14.68
N LYS A 226 -23.16 22.84 -15.86
CA LYS A 226 -23.75 22.31 -17.08
C LYS A 226 -23.23 20.91 -17.39
N TRP A 227 -21.92 20.70 -17.30
CA TRP A 227 -21.31 19.40 -17.54
C TRP A 227 -21.81 18.32 -16.57
N LEU A 228 -21.96 18.64 -15.27
CA LEU A 228 -22.52 17.75 -14.26
C LEU A 228 -23.98 17.39 -14.58
N ASN A 229 -24.79 18.35 -14.97
CA ASN A 229 -26.18 18.10 -15.36
C ASN A 229 -26.27 17.20 -16.59
N ASP A 230 -25.48 17.48 -17.63
CA ASP A 230 -25.52 16.73 -18.89
C ASP A 230 -25.00 15.29 -18.72
N ASN A 231 -24.02 15.06 -17.86
CA ASN A 231 -23.32 13.77 -17.76
C ASN A 231 -23.70 12.94 -16.54
N ILE A 232 -24.08 13.56 -15.42
CA ILE A 232 -24.40 12.85 -14.18
C ILE A 232 -25.90 12.84 -13.90
N TYR A 233 -26.57 14.00 -14.08
CA TYR A 233 -27.97 14.20 -13.75
C TYR A 233 -28.88 14.33 -15.00
N SER A 234 -28.59 13.60 -16.09
CA SER A 234 -29.35 13.72 -17.36
C SER A 234 -30.86 13.70 -17.17
N HIS A 235 -31.59 14.40 -18.04
CA HIS A 235 -33.05 14.65 -17.99
C HIS A 235 -33.99 13.45 -17.72
N THR A 236 -33.49 12.22 -17.86
CA THR A 236 -34.23 11.01 -17.49
C THR A 236 -34.41 10.85 -15.98
N TRP A 237 -33.61 11.52 -15.18
CA TRP A 237 -33.65 11.45 -13.72
C TRP A 237 -34.61 12.45 -13.09
N GLU A 238 -34.74 13.66 -13.66
CA GLU A 238 -35.75 14.63 -13.22
C GLU A 238 -37.19 14.07 -13.33
N SER A 239 -37.42 13.19 -14.31
CA SER A 239 -38.73 12.57 -14.51
C SER A 239 -39.04 11.40 -13.58
N ILE A 240 -38.00 10.76 -12.99
CA ILE A 240 -38.17 9.58 -12.16
C ILE A 240 -38.17 9.93 -10.66
N MET A 241 -37.40 10.95 -10.26
CA MET A 241 -37.08 11.20 -8.85
C MET A 241 -37.56 12.58 -8.31
N GLY A 242 -38.06 13.48 -9.16
CA GLY A 242 -38.59 14.80 -8.76
C GLY A 242 -37.51 15.89 -8.58
N PRO A 243 -37.93 17.15 -8.33
CA PRO A 243 -37.03 18.32 -8.36
C PRO A 243 -36.17 18.54 -7.13
N GLU A 244 -36.10 17.60 -6.20
CA GLU A 244 -35.42 17.77 -4.90
C GLU A 244 -34.05 17.05 -4.78
N TYR A 245 -33.25 16.94 -5.87
CA TYR A 245 -31.90 16.48 -5.72
C TYR A 245 -31.02 17.55 -5.06
N ASN A 246 -30.60 17.27 -3.85
CA ASN A 246 -29.72 18.14 -3.09
C ASN A 246 -28.25 17.85 -3.44
N TRP A 247 -27.77 18.39 -4.56
CA TRP A 247 -26.35 18.44 -4.82
C TRP A 247 -25.82 19.88 -4.80
N LYS A 248 -24.55 20.05 -4.43
CA LYS A 248 -23.87 21.34 -4.43
C LYS A 248 -22.48 21.20 -5.02
N LEU A 249 -22.05 22.25 -5.70
CA LEU A 249 -20.69 22.38 -6.21
C LEU A 249 -19.92 23.38 -5.35
N PHE A 250 -18.80 22.90 -4.81
CA PHE A 250 -17.79 23.70 -4.12
C PHE A 250 -16.54 23.74 -4.99
N MET A 251 -16.06 24.95 -5.23
CA MET A 251 -14.89 25.22 -6.07
C MET A 251 -13.90 26.06 -5.28
N ARG A 252 -12.67 26.07 -5.75
CA ARG A 252 -11.64 26.98 -5.30
C ARG A 252 -12.04 28.41 -5.65
N ASP A 253 -11.83 29.36 -4.74
CA ASP A 253 -12.03 30.78 -5.03
C ASP A 253 -11.03 31.29 -6.06
N GLU A 254 -11.43 32.30 -6.84
CA GLU A 254 -10.56 32.98 -7.80
C GLU A 254 -9.31 33.55 -7.08
N GLY A 255 -8.12 33.27 -7.64
CA GLY A 255 -6.86 33.73 -7.09
C GLY A 255 -6.34 32.94 -5.87
N ASP A 256 -7.01 31.85 -5.47
CA ASP A 256 -6.48 30.95 -4.44
C ASP A 256 -5.54 29.91 -5.07
N HIS A 257 -4.24 30.12 -4.94
CA HIS A 257 -3.20 29.22 -5.49
C HIS A 257 -2.65 28.22 -4.45
N ARG A 258 -3.31 28.04 -3.31
CA ARG A 258 -2.92 27.03 -2.32
C ARG A 258 -3.13 25.63 -2.86
N SER A 259 -2.52 24.63 -2.26
CA SER A 259 -2.66 23.25 -2.70
C SER A 259 -4.08 22.70 -2.42
N ASP A 260 -4.53 21.75 -3.25
CA ASP A 260 -5.90 21.25 -3.24
C ASP A 260 -6.34 20.67 -1.91
N GLU A 261 -5.45 19.98 -1.20
CA GLU A 261 -5.76 19.41 0.10
C GLU A 261 -6.08 20.46 1.14
N ILE A 262 -5.51 21.66 1.04
CA ILE A 262 -5.81 22.78 1.95
C ILE A 262 -7.20 23.32 1.63
N VAL A 263 -7.47 23.63 0.36
CA VAL A 263 -8.73 24.23 -0.08
C VAL A 263 -9.91 23.27 0.17
N LYS A 264 -9.78 22.01 -0.23
CA LYS A 264 -10.83 20.99 -0.02
C LYS A 264 -11.07 20.72 1.46
N LYS A 265 -10.03 20.75 2.29
CA LYS A 265 -10.17 20.64 3.75
C LYS A 265 -10.98 21.80 4.33
N GLU A 266 -10.67 23.04 3.97
CA GLU A 266 -11.40 24.23 4.42
C GLU A 266 -12.87 24.21 3.98
N ILE A 267 -13.14 23.80 2.74
CA ILE A 267 -14.51 23.61 2.24
C ILE A 267 -15.26 22.60 3.12
N TYR A 268 -14.64 21.47 3.42
CA TYR A 268 -15.25 20.45 4.28
C TYR A 268 -15.52 20.98 5.69
N GLU A 269 -14.52 21.56 6.34
CA GLU A 269 -14.62 22.03 7.73
C GLU A 269 -15.64 23.16 7.90
N ASN A 270 -15.74 24.07 6.91
CA ASN A 270 -16.60 25.24 7.01
C ASN A 270 -18.03 25.00 6.48
N HIS A 271 -18.20 24.16 5.47
CA HIS A 271 -19.46 24.08 4.72
C HIS A 271 -20.16 22.71 4.78
N ILE A 272 -19.43 21.65 5.07
CA ILE A 272 -19.96 20.28 5.04
C ILE A 272 -20.03 19.69 6.46
N ALA A 273 -18.87 19.55 7.11
CA ALA A 273 -18.77 18.89 8.42
C ALA A 273 -19.73 19.41 9.50
N PRO A 274 -20.07 20.71 9.59
CA PRO A 274 -21.02 21.18 10.60
C PRO A 274 -22.43 20.61 10.43
N TYR A 275 -22.85 20.28 9.21
CA TYR A 275 -24.24 19.99 8.87
C TYR A 275 -24.48 18.56 8.35
N TRP A 276 -23.46 17.87 7.83
CA TRP A 276 -23.55 16.54 7.26
C TRP A 276 -22.51 15.58 7.80
N ASP A 277 -22.90 14.35 7.97
CA ASP A 277 -21.97 13.23 8.18
C ASP A 277 -21.61 12.63 6.82
N VAL A 278 -20.31 12.67 6.48
CA VAL A 278 -19.82 12.17 5.19
C VAL A 278 -19.67 10.67 5.24
N VAL A 279 -20.42 9.96 4.38
CA VAL A 279 -20.41 8.50 4.28
C VAL A 279 -19.19 8.00 3.51
N CYS A 280 -18.86 8.66 2.39
CA CYS A 280 -17.72 8.31 1.56
C CYS A 280 -17.23 9.52 0.76
N VAL A 281 -15.95 9.54 0.49
CA VAL A 281 -15.31 10.49 -0.43
C VAL A 281 -14.76 9.71 -1.62
N PHE A 282 -15.05 10.13 -2.86
CA PHE A 282 -14.44 9.64 -4.09
C PHE A 282 -13.37 10.64 -4.54
N GLU A 283 -12.14 10.17 -4.69
CA GLU A 283 -10.97 11.01 -4.95
C GLU A 283 -9.90 10.22 -5.68
N ASP A 284 -9.10 10.83 -6.55
CA ASP A 284 -8.00 10.18 -7.28
C ASP A 284 -6.61 10.55 -6.74
N ARG A 285 -6.44 11.79 -6.26
CA ARG A 285 -5.13 12.36 -5.94
C ARG A 285 -4.60 11.95 -4.57
N ASN A 286 -3.45 11.28 -4.54
CA ASN A 286 -2.86 10.67 -3.33
C ASN A 286 -2.76 11.61 -2.12
N ARG A 287 -2.33 12.87 -2.31
CA ARG A 287 -2.20 13.85 -1.21
C ARG A 287 -3.56 14.26 -0.65
N VAL A 288 -4.58 14.37 -1.49
CA VAL A 288 -5.96 14.72 -1.08
C VAL A 288 -6.63 13.52 -0.40
N VAL A 289 -6.45 12.31 -0.94
CA VAL A 289 -6.86 11.05 -0.30
C VAL A 289 -6.27 10.93 1.11
N LYS A 290 -4.97 11.24 1.24
CA LYS A 290 -4.33 11.22 2.56
C LYS A 290 -4.97 12.22 3.51
N MET A 291 -5.24 13.44 3.06
CA MET A 291 -5.88 14.49 3.87
C MET A 291 -7.28 14.04 4.35
N TRP A 292 -8.12 13.50 3.47
CA TRP A 292 -9.45 12.99 3.84
C TRP A 292 -9.37 11.85 4.86
N ARG A 293 -8.43 10.92 4.68
CA ARG A 293 -8.21 9.81 5.63
C ARG A 293 -7.67 10.30 6.98
N ASP A 294 -6.81 11.31 6.99
CA ASP A 294 -6.30 11.93 8.22
C ASP A 294 -7.44 12.65 9.01
N LEU A 295 -8.49 13.09 8.33
CA LEU A 295 -9.72 13.61 8.94
C LEU A 295 -10.68 12.51 9.42
N GLY A 296 -10.36 11.23 9.24
CA GLY A 296 -11.17 10.09 9.67
C GLY A 296 -12.30 9.72 8.70
N LEU A 297 -12.30 10.23 7.46
CA LEU A 297 -13.31 9.93 6.45
C LEU A 297 -12.99 8.63 5.69
N LEU A 298 -14.02 7.88 5.33
CA LEU A 298 -13.91 6.77 4.39
C LEU A 298 -13.62 7.33 2.99
N VAL A 299 -12.55 6.88 2.35
CA VAL A 299 -12.18 7.31 1.00
C VAL A 299 -12.10 6.13 0.05
N ALA A 300 -12.94 6.15 -0.98
CA ALA A 300 -12.82 5.31 -2.16
C ALA A 300 -11.88 6.00 -3.16
N GLN A 301 -10.62 5.62 -3.13
CA GLN A 301 -9.65 6.13 -4.09
C GLN A 301 -9.86 5.46 -5.44
N VAL A 302 -10.27 6.22 -6.45
CA VAL A 302 -10.66 5.71 -7.77
C VAL A 302 -9.49 5.53 -8.73
N TRP A 303 -8.40 6.23 -8.49
CA TRP A 303 -7.15 6.12 -9.24
C TRP A 303 -5.95 6.41 -8.32
N ASP A 304 -4.75 5.99 -8.73
CA ASP A 304 -3.49 6.29 -8.01
C ASP A 304 -2.82 7.52 -8.63
N GLY A 305 -3.34 8.69 -8.30
CA GLY A 305 -2.90 9.99 -8.81
C GLY A 305 -1.78 10.60 -7.98
N ASP A 306 -0.53 10.40 -8.39
CA ASP A 306 0.65 11.00 -7.76
C ASP A 306 1.16 12.20 -8.57
N PHE A 307 0.36 13.29 -8.64
CA PHE A 307 0.64 14.52 -9.38
C PHE A 307 0.15 15.77 -8.67
#